data_8f32d74c067fca739e37627b2a6aea1b
#
_entry.id   8f32d74c067fca739e37627b2a6aea1b
#
_cell.length_a   1.000
_cell.length_b   1.000
_cell.length_c   1.000
_cell.angle_alpha   90.00
_cell.angle_beta   90.00
_cell.angle_gamma   90.00
#
_symmetry.space_group_name_H-M   'P 1'
#
loop_
_entity.id
_entity.type
_entity.pdbx_description
1 polymer ?
#
loop_
_entity_poly.entity_id
_entity_poly.type
_entity_poly.pdbx_seq_one_letter_code
_entity_poly.pdbx_strand_id
1 'polypeptide(L)'
;RDQPRSRGLGDVYKRQASEGARTVPPREHGGNCDIKDLSRGSKVYFPVYVDGGGLSVGDLHFSQGDGEITFCGAIEMAGWIHMRANIIKDGMAKYGIKNPIFKPSPITPAYNDHLIFEGISVDEDGEQHYLDVHIAYRQACLNAIEYLKKFGYSGAQAYAILGTAPCQGHISGVVDIPNACATLWLPTQIFDFDISPNSAGPVKQDLGSGSVCIAPDL
;
A
#
# COMPACT_ATOMS: atom_id res chain seq x y z
N ARG A 1 23.33 -1.53 -7.06
CA ARG A 1 24.23 -0.73 -7.68
C ARG A 1 23.56 0.39 -8.35
N ASP A 2 23.99 1.40 -7.93
CA ASP A 2 23.49 2.51 -8.34
C ASP A 2 23.35 2.69 -9.62
N GLN A 3 22.72 3.31 -10.07
CA GLN A 3 22.29 3.62 -11.16
C GLN A 3 23.16 4.41 -11.80
N PRO A 4 23.46 4.19 -12.76
CA PRO A 4 24.33 4.83 -13.53
C PRO A 4 24.10 6.13 -13.71
N ARG A 5 23.38 6.18 -13.57
CA ARG A 5 23.13 7.11 -13.51
C ARG A 5 23.59 8.17 -14.06
N SER A 6 23.40 8.73 -13.90
CA SER A 6 23.64 10.08 -14.14
C SER A 6 25.06 10.46 -13.91
N ARG A 7 25.91 9.51 -13.83
CA ARG A 7 27.28 9.84 -13.56
C ARG A 7 27.92 10.82 -14.52
N GLY A 8 27.53 10.89 -15.70
CA GLY A 8 28.10 11.79 -16.66
C GLY A 8 27.47 13.19 -16.73
N LEU A 9 26.51 13.46 -15.89
CA LEU A 9 25.75 14.67 -15.99
C LEU A 9 26.28 15.84 -15.14
N GLY A 10 27.43 15.70 -14.55
CA GLY A 10 28.10 16.78 -13.83
C GLY A 10 27.24 17.48 -12.79
N ASP A 11 27.00 18.74 -12.98
CA ASP A 11 26.26 19.54 -12.00
C ASP A 11 24.80 19.13 -11.88
N VAL A 12 24.19 18.64 -12.94
CA VAL A 12 22.83 18.10 -12.90
C VAL A 12 22.78 16.89 -11.95
N TYR A 13 23.78 16.02 -12.03
CA TYR A 13 23.87 14.89 -11.13
C TYR A 13 24.04 15.32 -9.66
N LYS A 14 24.92 16.29 -9.42
CA LYS A 14 25.13 16.81 -8.07
C LYS A 14 23.87 17.41 -7.49
N ARG A 15 23.15 18.17 -8.30
CA ARG A 15 21.89 18.77 -7.89
C ARG A 15 20.83 17.70 -7.60
N GLN A 16 20.69 16.72 -8.46
CA GLN A 16 19.77 15.60 -8.24
C GLN A 16 20.13 14.81 -6.98
N ALA A 17 21.39 14.63 -6.68
CA ALA A 17 21.83 13.93 -5.48
C ALA A 17 21.51 14.70 -4.20
N SER A 18 21.46 16.03 -4.26
CA SER A 18 21.15 16.87 -3.10
C SER A 18 19.67 17.19 -2.94
N GLU A 19 18.93 17.26 -4.04
CA GLU A 19 17.53 17.70 -4.04
C GLU A 19 16.54 16.58 -4.37
N GLY A 20 16.98 15.52 -5.03
CA GLY A 20 16.14 14.41 -5.44
C GLY A 20 15.78 13.49 -4.28
N ALA A 21 14.57 13.01 -4.26
CA ALA A 21 14.17 11.98 -3.31
C ALA A 21 14.92 10.67 -3.60
N ARG A 22 15.39 10.02 -2.55
CA ARG A 22 16.01 8.69 -2.67
C ARG A 22 14.96 7.66 -3.07
N THR A 23 15.37 6.63 -3.80
CA THR A 23 14.51 5.52 -4.20
C THR A 23 14.50 4.36 -3.22
N VAL A 24 15.41 4.37 -2.22
CA VAL A 24 15.51 3.32 -1.20
C VAL A 24 14.32 3.27 -0.25
N PRO A 25 13.86 4.38 0.36
CA PRO A 25 12.76 4.25 1.30
C PRO A 25 11.44 3.94 0.60
N PRO A 26 10.55 3.16 1.23
CA PRO A 26 9.20 2.98 0.73
C PRO A 26 8.49 4.33 0.59
N ARG A 27 7.68 4.45 -0.46
CA ARG A 27 6.99 5.69 -0.81
C ARG A 27 5.50 5.45 -1.05
N GLU A 28 4.75 6.49 -0.81
CA GLU A 28 3.29 6.53 -1.00
C GLU A 28 2.84 6.15 -2.41
N HIS A 29 3.65 6.39 -3.41
CA HIS A 29 3.36 6.01 -4.80
C HIS A 29 3.71 4.55 -5.14
N GLY A 30 4.18 3.77 -4.18
CA GLY A 30 4.49 2.35 -4.34
C GLY A 30 5.95 2.03 -4.64
N GLY A 31 6.86 2.98 -4.43
CA GLY A 31 8.30 2.71 -4.55
C GLY A 31 8.82 1.95 -3.33
N ASN A 32 9.54 0.87 -3.59
CA ASN A 32 10.31 0.09 -2.61
C ASN A 32 9.55 -0.33 -1.34
N CYS A 33 8.39 -0.94 -1.52
CA CYS A 33 7.52 -1.32 -0.41
C CYS A 33 7.76 -2.73 0.14
N ASP A 34 8.56 -3.55 -0.54
CA ASP A 34 9.10 -4.85 -0.10
C ASP A 34 8.06 -5.85 0.42
N ILE A 35 6.92 -5.92 -0.24
CA ILE A 35 5.82 -6.79 0.17
C ILE A 35 5.99 -8.17 -0.45
N LYS A 36 6.41 -9.17 0.34
CA LYS A 36 6.72 -10.52 -0.13
C LYS A 36 5.57 -11.22 -0.88
N ASP A 37 4.32 -10.87 -0.57
CA ASP A 37 3.14 -11.50 -1.16
C ASP A 37 2.69 -10.80 -2.45
N LEU A 38 3.43 -9.80 -2.92
CA LEU A 38 3.26 -9.19 -4.21
C LEU A 38 3.87 -10.09 -5.30
N SER A 39 3.30 -11.25 -5.49
CA SER A 39 3.80 -12.34 -6.33
C SER A 39 3.06 -12.44 -7.66
N ARG A 40 3.46 -13.42 -8.48
CA ARG A 40 2.85 -13.68 -9.78
C ARG A 40 1.33 -13.85 -9.68
N GLY A 41 0.59 -13.07 -10.47
CA GLY A 41 -0.88 -13.09 -10.52
C GLY A 41 -1.54 -12.09 -9.57
N SER A 42 -0.78 -11.35 -8.77
CA SER A 42 -1.29 -10.28 -7.93
C SER A 42 -1.79 -9.09 -8.75
N LYS A 43 -2.71 -8.33 -8.20
CA LYS A 43 -3.14 -7.03 -8.72
C LYS A 43 -2.73 -5.94 -7.76
N VAL A 44 -2.13 -4.88 -8.28
CA VAL A 44 -1.70 -3.73 -7.49
C VAL A 44 -2.42 -2.50 -8.00
N TYR A 45 -2.85 -1.65 -7.08
CA TYR A 45 -3.49 -0.37 -7.35
C TYR A 45 -2.60 0.73 -6.77
N PHE A 46 -1.90 1.41 -7.64
CA PHE A 46 -1.00 2.50 -7.25
C PHE A 46 -1.73 3.84 -7.29
N PRO A 47 -1.58 4.68 -6.27
CA PRO A 47 -1.95 6.08 -6.40
C PRO A 47 -1.01 6.78 -7.38
N VAL A 48 -1.54 7.60 -8.27
CA VAL A 48 -0.77 8.38 -9.23
C VAL A 48 -0.88 9.85 -8.84
N TYR A 49 0.21 10.40 -8.30
CA TYR A 49 0.22 11.75 -7.77
C TYR A 49 0.55 12.83 -8.80
N VAL A 50 1.14 12.45 -9.92
CA VAL A 50 1.63 13.37 -10.95
C VAL A 50 1.08 12.95 -12.29
N ASP A 51 0.55 13.90 -13.04
CA ASP A 51 0.07 13.66 -14.41
C ASP A 51 1.19 13.12 -15.28
N GLY A 52 0.89 12.09 -16.07
CA GLY A 52 1.89 11.41 -16.88
C GLY A 52 2.88 10.56 -16.08
N GLY A 53 2.58 10.24 -14.84
CA GLY A 53 3.42 9.40 -14.00
C GLY A 53 3.79 8.09 -14.69
N GLY A 54 5.07 7.73 -14.62
CA GLY A 54 5.61 6.51 -15.21
C GLY A 54 5.47 5.31 -14.30
N LEU A 55 5.63 4.12 -14.87
CA LEU A 55 5.75 2.87 -14.12
C LEU A 55 7.15 2.32 -14.30
N SER A 56 7.82 2.10 -13.19
CA SER A 56 9.11 1.39 -13.14
C SER A 56 8.97 0.17 -12.28
N VAL A 57 9.68 -0.88 -12.62
CA VAL A 57 9.71 -2.14 -11.88
C VAL A 57 11.13 -2.63 -11.74
N GLY A 58 11.41 -3.31 -10.65
CA GLY A 58 12.72 -3.88 -10.38
C GLY A 58 12.67 -4.76 -9.15
N ASP A 59 13.83 -5.15 -8.67
CA ASP A 59 13.99 -5.85 -7.41
C ASP A 59 13.21 -7.16 -7.32
N LEU A 60 13.45 -8.03 -8.29
CA LEU A 60 12.81 -9.33 -8.32
C LEU A 60 13.47 -10.25 -7.31
N HIS A 61 12.64 -10.86 -6.46
CA HIS A 61 13.09 -11.86 -5.50
C HIS A 61 12.57 -13.25 -5.83
N PHE A 62 13.40 -14.24 -5.71
CA PHE A 62 12.98 -15.66 -5.75
C PHE A 62 12.22 -16.02 -4.48
N SER A 63 12.65 -15.49 -3.35
CA SER A 63 11.98 -15.62 -2.06
C SER A 63 12.31 -14.45 -1.15
N GLN A 64 11.38 -14.13 -0.26
CA GLN A 64 11.52 -13.09 0.74
C GLN A 64 10.67 -13.45 1.95
N GLY A 65 11.15 -13.13 3.16
CA GLY A 65 10.38 -13.21 4.40
C GLY A 65 9.73 -11.86 4.74
N ASP A 66 8.76 -11.86 5.64
CA ASP A 66 8.19 -10.62 6.16
C ASP A 66 9.26 -9.78 6.84
N GLY A 67 9.21 -8.47 6.61
CA GLY A 67 10.11 -7.50 7.20
C GLY A 67 11.42 -7.32 6.45
N GLU A 68 11.71 -8.18 5.46
CA GLU A 68 12.97 -8.13 4.69
C GLU A 68 14.20 -7.93 5.58
N ILE A 69 14.24 -8.68 6.68
CA ILE A 69 15.20 -8.44 7.77
C ILE A 69 16.68 -8.56 7.39
N THR A 70 16.97 -9.12 6.22
CA THR A 70 18.33 -9.26 5.69
C THR A 70 18.76 -8.10 4.80
N PHE A 71 17.94 -7.10 4.59
CA PHE A 71 18.15 -5.91 3.76
C PHE A 71 18.20 -6.18 2.25
N CYS A 72 18.88 -7.17 1.80
CA CYS A 72 18.96 -7.55 0.39
C CYS A 72 17.88 -8.56 -0.03
N GLY A 73 16.75 -8.57 0.64
CA GLY A 73 15.76 -9.61 0.49
C GLY A 73 16.30 -10.96 0.94
N ALA A 74 15.73 -12.07 0.56
CA ALA A 74 16.35 -13.36 0.83
C ALA A 74 17.22 -13.79 -0.35
N ILE A 75 16.62 -13.82 -1.56
CA ILE A 75 17.33 -14.21 -2.79
C ILE A 75 16.88 -13.30 -3.92
N GLU A 76 17.71 -12.35 -4.28
CA GLU A 76 17.49 -11.51 -5.45
C GLU A 76 17.78 -12.27 -6.74
N MET A 77 17.06 -11.96 -7.80
CA MET A 77 17.24 -12.58 -9.08
C MET A 77 16.96 -11.65 -10.26
N ALA A 78 17.55 -11.94 -11.40
CA ALA A 78 17.13 -11.38 -12.66
C ALA A 78 15.93 -12.16 -13.21
N GLY A 79 15.05 -11.49 -13.92
CA GLY A 79 13.86 -12.15 -14.49
C GLY A 79 13.11 -11.28 -15.48
N TRP A 80 11.98 -11.82 -15.93
CA TRP A 80 11.08 -11.16 -16.86
C TRP A 80 9.75 -10.90 -16.17
N ILE A 81 9.24 -9.67 -16.32
CA ILE A 81 7.96 -9.29 -15.77
C ILE A 81 6.96 -9.13 -16.92
N HIS A 82 5.89 -9.90 -16.87
CA HIS A 82 4.75 -9.72 -17.75
C HIS A 82 3.63 -9.04 -16.97
N MET A 83 3.22 -7.87 -17.40
CA MET A 83 2.20 -7.11 -16.70
C MET A 83 1.12 -6.59 -17.65
N ARG A 84 -0.05 -6.32 -17.09
CA ARG A 84 -1.12 -5.58 -17.74
C ARG A 84 -1.39 -4.34 -16.91
N ALA A 85 -1.23 -3.17 -17.50
CA ALA A 85 -1.53 -1.90 -16.86
C ALA A 85 -2.88 -1.36 -17.36
N ASN A 86 -3.67 -0.83 -16.44
CA ASN A 86 -4.92 -0.13 -16.71
C ASN A 86 -4.99 1.11 -15.83
N ILE A 87 -5.78 2.11 -16.25
CA ILE A 87 -5.96 3.33 -15.49
C ILE A 87 -7.41 3.38 -14.99
N ILE A 88 -7.57 3.58 -13.69
CA ILE A 88 -8.83 3.94 -13.06
C ILE A 88 -8.84 5.46 -12.92
N LYS A 89 -9.58 6.13 -13.81
CA LYS A 89 -9.67 7.60 -13.77
C LYS A 89 -10.25 8.06 -12.45
N ASP A 90 -9.61 9.06 -11.86
CA ASP A 90 -9.97 9.61 -10.55
C ASP A 90 -9.94 8.57 -9.41
N GLY A 91 -9.19 7.49 -9.58
CA GLY A 91 -9.15 6.36 -8.65
C GLY A 91 -8.80 6.78 -7.22
N MET A 92 -7.83 7.66 -7.05
CA MET A 92 -7.46 8.18 -5.73
C MET A 92 -8.64 8.86 -5.03
N ALA A 93 -9.38 9.71 -5.75
CA ALA A 93 -10.54 10.40 -5.21
C ALA A 93 -11.72 9.45 -4.97
N LYS A 94 -11.97 8.51 -5.90
CA LYS A 94 -13.06 7.53 -5.80
C LYS A 94 -12.91 6.61 -4.60
N TYR A 95 -11.70 6.12 -4.35
CA TYR A 95 -11.43 5.13 -3.31
C TYR A 95 -10.77 5.73 -2.05
N GLY A 96 -10.35 6.99 -2.09
CA GLY A 96 -9.72 7.67 -0.95
C GLY A 96 -8.32 7.16 -0.62
N ILE A 97 -7.66 6.49 -1.56
CA ILE A 97 -6.36 5.88 -1.31
C ILE A 97 -5.22 6.88 -1.39
N LYS A 98 -4.27 6.74 -0.48
CA LYS A 98 -3.03 7.53 -0.44
C LYS A 98 -1.78 6.67 -0.56
N ASN A 99 -1.88 5.39 -0.27
CA ASN A 99 -0.82 4.39 -0.42
C ASN A 99 -1.34 3.23 -1.26
N PRO A 100 -0.47 2.38 -1.81
CA PRO A 100 -0.89 1.24 -2.60
C PRO A 100 -1.86 0.30 -1.89
N ILE A 101 -2.70 -0.32 -2.69
CA ILE A 101 -3.56 -1.43 -2.29
C ILE A 101 -3.23 -2.57 -3.23
N PHE A 102 -3.19 -3.79 -2.75
CA PHE A 102 -3.05 -4.92 -3.64
C PHE A 102 -3.94 -6.10 -3.25
N LYS A 103 -4.21 -6.92 -4.23
CA LYS A 103 -4.90 -8.19 -4.05
C LYS A 103 -3.91 -9.30 -4.35
N PRO A 104 -3.67 -10.23 -3.40
CA PRO A 104 -2.79 -11.37 -3.61
C PRO A 104 -3.21 -12.24 -4.77
N SER A 105 -2.29 -13.04 -5.26
CA SER A 105 -2.53 -13.97 -6.33
C SER A 105 -3.42 -15.13 -5.89
N PRO A 106 -4.36 -15.57 -6.72
CA PRO A 106 -5.09 -16.81 -6.46
C PRO A 106 -4.20 -18.06 -6.57
N ILE A 107 -2.98 -17.91 -7.09
CA ILE A 107 -1.99 -18.99 -7.17
C ILE A 107 -1.34 -19.22 -5.80
N THR A 108 -1.31 -18.20 -4.95
CA THR A 108 -0.83 -18.30 -3.56
C THR A 108 -2.07 -18.39 -2.67
N PRO A 109 -2.56 -19.60 -2.35
CA PRO A 109 -3.92 -19.77 -1.84
C PRO A 109 -4.15 -19.28 -0.41
N ALA A 110 -3.10 -18.95 0.31
CA ALA A 110 -3.22 -18.59 1.73
C ALA A 110 -4.01 -17.30 1.97
N TYR A 111 -3.94 -16.32 1.06
CA TYR A 111 -4.47 -14.96 1.31
C TYR A 111 -5.12 -14.33 0.07
N ASN A 112 -5.56 -15.11 -0.90
CA ASN A 112 -6.16 -14.56 -2.11
C ASN A 112 -7.50 -13.83 -1.88
N ASP A 113 -8.15 -14.10 -0.76
CA ASP A 113 -9.42 -13.50 -0.38
C ASP A 113 -9.24 -12.30 0.56
N HIS A 114 -8.14 -11.59 0.42
CA HIS A 114 -7.84 -10.38 1.18
C HIS A 114 -7.60 -9.19 0.25
N LEU A 115 -7.97 -8.02 0.73
CA LEU A 115 -7.51 -6.77 0.19
C LEU A 115 -6.48 -6.19 1.17
N ILE A 116 -5.31 -5.81 0.66
CA ILE A 116 -4.18 -5.46 1.51
C ILE A 116 -3.87 -3.98 1.34
N PHE A 117 -3.81 -3.30 2.45
CA PHE A 117 -3.56 -1.86 2.55
C PHE A 117 -2.17 -1.63 3.09
N GLU A 118 -1.42 -0.80 2.39
CA GLU A 118 -0.09 -0.40 2.79
C GLU A 118 -0.12 0.85 3.67
N GLY A 119 0.85 0.96 4.56
CA GLY A 119 1.19 2.18 5.26
C GLY A 119 2.70 2.29 5.46
N ILE A 120 3.19 3.51 5.44
CA ILE A 120 4.60 3.84 5.68
C ILE A 120 4.74 4.70 6.93
N SER A 121 5.97 4.83 7.44
CA SER A 121 6.23 5.61 8.66
C SER A 121 6.25 7.13 8.44
N VAL A 122 5.27 7.62 7.71
CA VAL A 122 4.97 9.06 7.54
C VAL A 122 3.56 9.28 8.05
N ASP A 123 3.39 10.21 8.98
CA ASP A 123 2.09 10.45 9.60
C ASP A 123 1.13 11.30 8.76
N GLU A 124 -0.02 11.65 9.32
CA GLU A 124 -1.09 12.39 8.64
C GLU A 124 -0.69 13.83 8.32
N ASP A 125 0.27 14.38 9.03
CA ASP A 125 0.81 15.72 8.82
C ASP A 125 2.00 15.72 7.84
N GLY A 126 2.41 14.54 7.38
CA GLY A 126 3.53 14.36 6.47
C GLY A 126 4.89 14.32 7.17
N GLU A 127 4.91 14.21 8.49
CA GLU A 127 6.14 14.07 9.25
C GLU A 127 6.65 12.63 9.17
N GLN A 128 7.95 12.50 8.91
CA GLN A 128 8.60 11.22 8.77
C GLN A 128 9.14 10.71 10.12
N HIS A 129 8.77 9.52 10.48
CA HIS A 129 9.21 8.84 11.71
C HIS A 129 10.15 7.69 11.34
N TYR A 130 11.40 7.77 11.81
CA TYR A 130 12.45 6.84 11.41
C TYR A 130 12.11 5.39 11.76
N LEU A 131 11.86 4.56 10.74
CA LEU A 131 11.51 3.14 10.84
C LEU A 131 10.43 2.81 11.87
N ASP A 132 9.50 3.74 12.12
CA ASP A 132 8.44 3.53 13.10
C ASP A 132 7.32 2.66 12.53
N VAL A 133 7.33 1.38 12.90
CA VAL A 133 6.32 0.41 12.44
C VAL A 133 4.93 0.67 13.03
N HIS A 134 4.83 1.33 14.18
CA HIS A 134 3.54 1.71 14.74
C HIS A 134 2.88 2.77 13.86
N ILE A 135 3.62 3.80 13.48
CA ILE A 135 3.14 4.82 12.54
C ILE A 135 2.80 4.17 11.19
N ALA A 136 3.67 3.32 10.66
CA ALA A 136 3.42 2.63 9.40
C ALA A 136 2.12 1.80 9.46
N TYR A 137 1.91 1.02 10.50
CA TYR A 137 0.70 0.22 10.63
C TYR A 137 -0.55 1.09 10.85
N ARG A 138 -0.45 2.17 11.63
CA ARG A 138 -1.53 3.16 11.77
C ARG A 138 -1.94 3.73 10.41
N GLN A 139 -0.99 4.07 9.55
CA GLN A 139 -1.28 4.56 8.20
C GLN A 139 -1.97 3.50 7.33
N ALA A 140 -1.58 2.23 7.44
CA ALA A 140 -2.28 1.15 6.75
C ALA A 140 -3.74 1.03 7.21
N CYS A 141 -3.99 1.14 8.50
CA CYS A 141 -5.36 1.14 9.05
C CYS A 141 -6.17 2.37 8.59
N LEU A 142 -5.59 3.56 8.61
CA LEU A 142 -6.25 4.77 8.14
C LEU A 142 -6.59 4.70 6.65
N ASN A 143 -5.68 4.14 5.83
CA ASN A 143 -5.91 3.89 4.42
C ASN A 143 -7.13 2.98 4.21
N ALA A 144 -7.24 1.89 4.97
CA ALA A 144 -8.39 0.99 4.92
C ALA A 144 -9.69 1.66 5.38
N ILE A 145 -9.66 2.49 6.43
CA ILE A 145 -10.82 3.23 6.91
C ILE A 145 -11.34 4.18 5.84
N GLU A 146 -10.47 4.99 5.24
CA GLU A 146 -10.86 5.94 4.18
C GLU A 146 -11.40 5.21 2.93
N TYR A 147 -10.87 4.05 2.64
CA TYR A 147 -11.36 3.18 1.58
C TYR A 147 -12.79 2.69 1.87
N LEU A 148 -13.02 2.11 3.05
CA LEU A 148 -14.34 1.57 3.43
C LEU A 148 -15.41 2.66 3.51
N LYS A 149 -15.06 3.88 3.88
CA LYS A 149 -15.98 5.03 3.87
C LYS A 149 -16.56 5.29 2.48
N LYS A 150 -15.84 4.96 1.41
CA LYS A 150 -16.34 5.12 0.04
C LYS A 150 -17.48 4.16 -0.31
N PHE A 151 -17.60 3.05 0.43
CA PHE A 151 -18.70 2.09 0.31
C PHE A 151 -19.89 2.38 1.23
N GLY A 152 -19.85 3.46 2.00
CA GLY A 152 -20.96 3.92 2.83
C GLY A 152 -20.77 3.74 4.33
N TYR A 153 -19.70 3.10 4.77
CA TYR A 153 -19.40 2.98 6.20
C TYR A 153 -19.02 4.35 6.80
N SER A 154 -19.43 4.58 8.04
CA SER A 154 -18.84 5.67 8.81
C SER A 154 -17.42 5.30 9.24
N GLY A 155 -16.63 6.30 9.65
CA GLY A 155 -15.28 6.04 10.17
C GLY A 155 -15.30 5.10 11.39
N ALA A 156 -16.27 5.27 12.30
CA ALA A 156 -16.44 4.41 13.46
C ALA A 156 -16.81 2.96 13.08
N GLN A 157 -17.70 2.78 12.09
CA GLN A 157 -18.03 1.45 11.58
C GLN A 157 -16.83 0.78 10.93
N ALA A 158 -16.09 1.50 10.07
CA ALA A 158 -14.89 0.98 9.46
C ALA A 158 -13.84 0.59 10.51
N TYR A 159 -13.61 1.45 11.50
CA TYR A 159 -12.72 1.15 12.62
C TYR A 159 -13.16 -0.11 13.40
N ALA A 160 -14.47 -0.24 13.69
CA ALA A 160 -15.00 -1.41 14.36
C ALA A 160 -14.81 -2.70 13.53
N ILE A 161 -14.99 -2.62 12.20
CA ILE A 161 -14.69 -3.75 11.29
C ILE A 161 -13.22 -4.17 11.43
N LEU A 162 -12.29 -3.23 11.36
CA LEU A 162 -10.87 -3.55 11.47
C LEU A 162 -10.49 -4.15 12.82
N GLY A 163 -11.21 -3.78 13.90
CA GLY A 163 -10.96 -4.29 15.24
C GLY A 163 -11.63 -5.63 15.55
N THR A 164 -12.65 -6.03 14.79
CA THR A 164 -13.46 -7.23 15.08
C THR A 164 -13.35 -8.32 14.02
N ALA A 165 -13.10 -7.97 12.77
CA ALA A 165 -12.86 -8.94 11.71
C ALA A 165 -11.49 -9.61 11.90
N PRO A 166 -11.26 -10.81 11.32
CA PRO A 166 -9.97 -11.50 11.41
C PRO A 166 -8.93 -10.85 10.49
N CYS A 167 -8.75 -9.54 10.62
CA CYS A 167 -7.69 -8.81 9.95
C CYS A 167 -6.33 -9.23 10.47
N GLN A 168 -5.31 -9.13 9.62
CA GLN A 168 -3.94 -9.41 10.01
C GLN A 168 -3.07 -8.19 9.72
N GLY A 169 -2.08 -7.96 10.56
CA GLY A 169 -1.06 -6.93 10.38
C GLY A 169 0.29 -7.58 10.14
N HIS A 170 1.02 -7.12 9.12
CA HIS A 170 2.34 -7.62 8.80
C HIS A 170 3.34 -6.47 8.68
N ILE A 171 4.56 -6.72 9.11
CA ILE A 171 5.68 -5.85 8.83
C ILE A 171 6.23 -6.27 7.47
N SER A 172 6.23 -5.36 6.50
CA SER A 172 6.71 -5.66 5.15
C SER A 172 8.17 -5.27 4.96
N GLY A 173 8.60 -4.15 5.54
CA GLY A 173 9.97 -3.68 5.48
C GLY A 173 10.35 -2.81 6.67
N VAL A 174 11.53 -3.03 7.25
CA VAL A 174 12.06 -2.28 8.39
C VAL A 174 13.53 -1.91 8.23
N VAL A 175 14.07 -2.02 7.03
CA VAL A 175 15.50 -1.84 6.77
C VAL A 175 15.83 -0.69 5.83
N ASP A 176 14.87 -0.26 5.02
CA ASP A 176 15.07 0.78 4.03
C ASP A 176 14.81 2.18 4.59
N ILE A 177 15.77 2.61 5.37
CA ILE A 177 15.72 3.92 6.03
C ILE A 177 15.42 5.05 5.04
N PRO A 178 14.59 6.02 5.47
CA PRO A 178 14.11 6.21 6.83
C PRO A 178 12.72 5.63 7.11
N ASN A 179 12.03 5.05 6.14
CA ASN A 179 10.66 4.60 6.31
C ASN A 179 10.55 3.08 6.53
N ALA A 180 9.73 2.70 7.51
CA ALA A 180 9.19 1.36 7.59
C ALA A 180 7.97 1.22 6.66
N CYS A 181 7.67 -0.02 6.29
CA CYS A 181 6.45 -0.40 5.58
C CYS A 181 5.71 -1.48 6.38
N ALA A 182 4.41 -1.28 6.57
CA ALA A 182 3.53 -2.26 7.18
C ALA A 182 2.26 -2.44 6.35
N THR A 183 1.60 -3.58 6.49
CA THR A 183 0.38 -3.89 5.75
C THR A 183 -0.72 -4.37 6.67
N LEU A 184 -1.96 -3.94 6.37
CA LEU A 184 -3.19 -4.45 6.96
C LEU A 184 -3.88 -5.35 5.94
N TRP A 185 -4.17 -6.57 6.32
CA TRP A 185 -4.82 -7.59 5.51
C TRP A 185 -6.28 -7.72 5.91
N LEU A 186 -7.16 -7.22 5.07
CA LEU A 186 -8.61 -7.21 5.28
C LEU A 186 -9.24 -8.35 4.49
N PRO A 187 -9.89 -9.34 5.16
CA PRO A 187 -10.56 -10.42 4.45
C PRO A 187 -11.77 -9.88 3.67
N THR A 188 -11.85 -10.23 2.38
CA THR A 188 -12.95 -9.74 1.52
C THR A 188 -14.22 -10.55 1.69
N GLN A 189 -14.12 -11.76 2.22
CA GLN A 189 -15.28 -12.65 2.44
C GLN A 189 -16.22 -12.21 3.56
N ILE A 190 -15.85 -11.21 4.35
CA ILE A 190 -16.75 -10.64 5.37
C ILE A 190 -17.79 -9.69 4.77
N PHE A 191 -17.64 -9.33 3.49
CA PHE A 191 -18.57 -8.46 2.76
C PHE A 191 -19.41 -9.30 1.82
N ASP A 192 -20.69 -8.97 1.71
CA ASP A 192 -21.63 -9.57 0.76
C ASP A 192 -21.61 -8.89 -0.62
N PHE A 193 -20.67 -7.98 -0.83
CA PHE A 193 -20.43 -7.28 -2.08
C PHE A 193 -18.92 -7.18 -2.38
N ASP A 194 -18.57 -6.94 -3.65
CA ASP A 194 -17.15 -6.81 -4.03
C ASP A 194 -16.60 -5.44 -3.64
N ILE A 195 -15.60 -5.45 -2.78
CA ILE A 195 -14.88 -4.24 -2.38
C ILE A 195 -13.64 -3.96 -3.22
N SER A 196 -13.34 -4.76 -4.24
CA SER A 196 -12.13 -4.57 -5.05
C SER A 196 -12.24 -3.31 -5.91
N PRO A 197 -11.14 -2.54 -6.08
CA PRO A 197 -11.15 -1.38 -6.96
C PRO A 197 -11.44 -1.77 -8.42
N ASN A 198 -12.29 -1.02 -9.07
CA ASN A 198 -12.64 -1.19 -10.47
C ASN A 198 -12.90 0.16 -11.16
N SER A 199 -13.11 0.18 -12.46
CA SER A 199 -13.30 1.42 -13.23
C SER A 199 -14.59 2.17 -12.91
N ALA A 200 -15.62 1.47 -12.46
CA ALA A 200 -16.91 2.08 -12.10
C ALA A 200 -16.81 2.87 -10.78
N GLY A 201 -15.87 2.50 -9.93
CA GLY A 201 -15.71 3.06 -8.59
C GLY A 201 -16.55 2.32 -7.54
N PRO A 202 -16.44 2.74 -6.28
CA PRO A 202 -17.16 2.11 -5.19
C PRO A 202 -18.64 2.42 -5.25
N VAL A 203 -19.46 1.43 -4.99
CA VAL A 203 -20.91 1.58 -4.90
C VAL A 203 -21.28 1.68 -3.42
N LYS A 204 -21.88 2.81 -3.03
CA LYS A 204 -22.35 2.96 -1.65
C LYS A 204 -23.44 1.95 -1.36
N GLN A 205 -23.27 1.23 -0.28
CA GLN A 205 -24.22 0.25 0.21
C GLN A 205 -25.25 0.92 1.12
N ASP A 206 -26.47 0.40 1.11
CA ASP A 206 -27.43 0.72 2.16
C ASP A 206 -27.14 -0.17 3.35
N LEU A 207 -26.46 0.40 4.34
CA LEU A 207 -26.07 -0.32 5.57
C LEU A 207 -27.17 -0.33 6.62
N GLY A 208 -28.35 0.15 6.25
CA GLY A 208 -29.49 0.28 7.16
C GLY A 208 -29.30 1.41 8.19
N SER A 209 -30.38 1.74 8.85
CA SER A 209 -30.38 2.68 9.98
C SER A 209 -30.30 1.92 11.29
N GLY A 210 -29.11 1.44 11.65
CA GLY A 210 -28.90 0.95 13.01
C GLY A 210 -29.09 2.10 14.01
N SER A 211 -29.74 1.85 15.14
CA SER A 211 -29.81 2.82 16.21
C SER A 211 -28.39 3.17 16.65
N VAL A 212 -27.99 4.39 16.33
CA VAL A 212 -26.68 4.91 16.75
C VAL A 212 -26.72 5.02 18.28
N CYS A 213 -25.92 4.23 18.97
CA CYS A 213 -25.54 4.59 20.32
C CYS A 213 -24.75 5.89 20.21
N ILE A 214 -25.41 7.00 20.45
CA ILE A 214 -24.75 8.28 20.62
C ILE A 214 -24.04 8.15 21.98
N ALA A 215 -22.73 7.91 21.92
CA ALA A 215 -21.92 8.09 23.11
C ALA A 215 -22.07 9.58 23.51
N PRO A 216 -22.37 9.88 24.77
CA PRO A 216 -22.33 11.26 25.20
C PRO A 216 -20.93 11.80 24.96
N ASP A 217 -20.88 13.03 24.48
CA ASP A 217 -19.63 13.74 24.23
C ASP A 217 -18.72 13.64 25.46
N LEU A 218 -17.55 13.01 25.26
CA LEU A 218 -16.46 13.00 26.22
C LEU A 218 -15.51 14.14 25.93
#